data_e7222da257cc592f76d0bbf20eb99da0
#
_entry.id   e7222da257cc592f76d0bbf20eb99da0
#
_cell.length_a   1.000
_cell.length_b   1.000
_cell.length_c   1.000
_cell.angle_alpha   90.00
_cell.angle_beta   90.00
_cell.angle_gamma   90.00
#
_symmetry.space_group_name_H-M   'P 1'
#
loop_
_entity.id
_entity.type
_entity.pdbx_description
1 polymer ?
#
loop_
_entity_poly.entity_id
_entity_poly.type
_entity_poly.pdbx_seq_one_letter_code
_entity_poly.pdbx_strand_id
1 'polypeptide(L)'
;DIVLTDILMPYMDGMELSNFLHDNYPEIVIVIFSGFGEFEYAKKAIQYGVSEYLLKPVTAMELTGVIEKMKKKVEQQRLEKSKMDALAQNSEEYRKNKQIIRSKNIEALVNCTTDVNASIERLAEMGIDISAASYRVAIFDIDLYSGMYQLDTEKRQESALMAFVLFNISDEIVTREEAGIAYQEGNNRVGILFQEKWSRNFTSRTKEICHEIQEKTKEVMGFDVSMGIGKWVKKPEELIQSHDMAAQTLQYRYLLGGNLLIDMEEQHPVQEIAIEDDLAELKEAMKTGQKEQVYQILIKIEDSIRQA
;
A
#
# COMPACT_ATOMS: atom_id res chain seq x y z
N ASP A 1 29.71 -16.24 -12.52
CA ASP A 1 30.51 -16.70 -13.68
C ASP A 1 32.02 -16.46 -13.42
N ILE A 2 32.86 -17.11 -14.21
CA ILE A 2 34.34 -17.01 -14.10
C ILE A 2 34.88 -16.51 -15.43
N VAL A 3 35.70 -15.47 -15.40
CA VAL A 3 36.44 -14.99 -16.57
C VAL A 3 37.91 -15.26 -16.40
N LEU A 4 38.50 -15.93 -17.40
CA LEU A 4 39.96 -16.16 -17.51
C LEU A 4 40.47 -15.33 -18.66
N THR A 5 41.43 -14.44 -18.40
CA THR A 5 41.96 -13.51 -19.40
C THR A 5 43.47 -13.45 -19.40
N ASP A 6 44.08 -13.20 -20.55
CA ASP A 6 45.47 -12.81 -20.63
C ASP A 6 45.63 -11.29 -20.38
N ILE A 7 46.76 -10.85 -19.94
CA ILE A 7 47.05 -9.41 -19.83
C ILE A 7 47.17 -8.79 -21.21
N LEU A 8 47.99 -9.38 -22.08
CA LEU A 8 48.28 -8.82 -23.41
C LEU A 8 47.26 -9.37 -24.43
N MET A 9 46.25 -8.58 -24.72
CA MET A 9 45.25 -8.85 -25.76
C MET A 9 45.09 -7.67 -26.71
N PRO A 10 44.77 -7.92 -28.01
CA PRO A 10 44.49 -6.83 -28.94
C PRO A 10 43.19 -6.05 -28.57
N TYR A 11 43.17 -4.75 -28.78
CA TYR A 11 42.07 -3.82 -28.60
C TYR A 11 41.72 -3.45 -27.15
N MET A 12 41.65 -4.40 -26.23
CA MET A 12 41.44 -4.19 -24.80
C MET A 12 42.34 -5.15 -24.04
N ASP A 13 43.18 -4.67 -23.15
CA ASP A 13 44.01 -5.53 -22.34
C ASP A 13 43.26 -6.17 -21.17
N GLY A 14 43.84 -7.25 -20.60
CA GLY A 14 43.21 -7.98 -19.52
C GLY A 14 43.01 -7.14 -18.23
N MET A 15 43.79 -6.07 -18.06
CA MET A 15 43.67 -5.16 -16.91
C MET A 15 42.52 -4.20 -17.11
N GLU A 16 42.38 -3.66 -18.32
CA GLU A 16 41.21 -2.84 -18.69
C GLU A 16 39.90 -3.62 -18.61
N LEU A 17 39.92 -4.87 -19.11
CA LEU A 17 38.77 -5.78 -18.98
C LEU A 17 38.43 -6.07 -17.51
N SER A 18 39.45 -6.30 -16.68
CA SER A 18 39.25 -6.58 -15.25
C SER A 18 38.65 -5.38 -14.53
N ASN A 19 39.12 -4.18 -14.84
CA ASN A 19 38.56 -2.95 -14.28
C ASN A 19 37.07 -2.76 -14.72
N PHE A 20 36.78 -2.94 -15.99
CA PHE A 20 35.43 -2.84 -16.52
C PHE A 20 34.48 -3.84 -15.86
N LEU A 21 34.92 -5.10 -15.68
CA LEU A 21 34.13 -6.14 -15.03
C LEU A 21 33.96 -5.85 -13.55
N HIS A 22 34.96 -5.35 -12.85
CA HIS A 22 34.89 -4.96 -11.45
C HIS A 22 33.81 -3.90 -11.20
N ASP A 23 33.77 -2.88 -12.06
CA ASP A 23 32.84 -1.74 -11.90
C ASP A 23 31.41 -2.09 -12.31
N ASN A 24 31.21 -2.93 -13.34
CA ASN A 24 29.90 -3.19 -13.90
C ASN A 24 29.30 -4.56 -13.50
N TYR A 25 30.12 -5.53 -13.16
CA TYR A 25 29.75 -6.93 -12.88
C TYR A 25 30.54 -7.49 -11.70
N PRO A 26 30.37 -6.96 -10.47
CA PRO A 26 31.21 -7.33 -9.31
C PRO A 26 31.08 -8.79 -8.86
N GLU A 27 30.04 -9.50 -9.33
CA GLU A 27 29.83 -10.91 -9.06
C GLU A 27 30.69 -11.84 -9.92
N ILE A 28 31.34 -11.33 -10.97
CA ILE A 28 32.21 -12.13 -11.85
C ILE A 28 33.57 -12.34 -11.19
N VAL A 29 33.96 -13.59 -11.11
CA VAL A 29 35.30 -13.97 -10.59
C VAL A 29 36.29 -13.89 -11.71
N ILE A 30 37.35 -13.08 -11.53
CA ILE A 30 38.33 -12.80 -12.57
C ILE A 30 39.66 -13.51 -12.24
N VAL A 31 40.23 -14.24 -13.22
CA VAL A 31 41.54 -14.86 -13.16
C VAL A 31 42.39 -14.35 -14.33
N ILE A 32 43.59 -13.88 -14.04
CA ILE A 32 44.51 -13.35 -15.06
C ILE A 32 45.65 -14.33 -15.28
N PHE A 33 45.96 -14.55 -16.55
CA PHE A 33 47.21 -15.20 -16.99
C PHE A 33 48.22 -14.17 -17.46
N SER A 34 49.48 -14.29 -17.05
CA SER A 34 50.55 -13.37 -17.49
C SER A 34 51.83 -14.13 -17.87
N GLY A 35 52.43 -13.72 -18.97
CA GLY A 35 53.77 -14.17 -19.34
C GLY A 35 54.88 -13.39 -18.63
N PHE A 36 54.55 -12.34 -17.92
CA PHE A 36 55.46 -11.44 -17.26
C PHE A 36 55.28 -11.42 -15.76
N GLY A 37 56.38 -11.61 -15.02
CA GLY A 37 56.36 -11.56 -13.55
C GLY A 37 56.48 -10.14 -13.00
N GLU A 38 55.95 -9.13 -13.70
CA GLU A 38 56.08 -7.74 -13.27
C GLU A 38 55.16 -7.43 -12.09
N PHE A 39 55.77 -7.00 -10.99
CA PHE A 39 55.12 -6.66 -9.74
C PHE A 39 53.99 -5.61 -9.89
N GLU A 40 54.16 -4.68 -10.83
CA GLU A 40 53.19 -3.63 -11.08
C GLU A 40 51.84 -4.14 -11.61
N TYR A 41 51.85 -5.16 -12.48
CA TYR A 41 50.61 -5.79 -12.95
C TYR A 41 49.89 -6.56 -11.85
N ALA A 42 50.61 -7.28 -10.99
CA ALA A 42 50.02 -7.97 -9.86
C ALA A 42 49.40 -7.00 -8.87
N LYS A 43 49.99 -5.84 -8.60
CA LYS A 43 49.47 -4.79 -7.74
C LYS A 43 48.20 -4.17 -8.29
N LYS A 44 48.13 -3.88 -9.58
CA LYS A 44 46.93 -3.36 -10.25
C LYS A 44 45.81 -4.40 -10.28
N ALA A 45 46.12 -5.68 -10.51
CA ALA A 45 45.17 -6.79 -10.49
C ALA A 45 44.44 -6.88 -9.15
N ILE A 46 45.14 -6.69 -8.04
CA ILE A 46 44.53 -6.63 -6.69
C ILE A 46 43.54 -5.45 -6.59
N GLN A 47 43.88 -4.27 -7.11
CA GLN A 47 43.01 -3.10 -7.08
C GLN A 47 41.73 -3.30 -7.90
N TYR A 48 41.80 -4.06 -8.99
CA TYR A 48 40.65 -4.38 -9.85
C TYR A 48 39.89 -5.65 -9.42
N GLY A 49 40.10 -6.11 -8.19
CA GLY A 49 39.36 -7.23 -7.62
C GLY A 49 39.62 -8.59 -8.26
N VAL A 50 40.75 -8.74 -8.98
CA VAL A 50 41.17 -10.01 -9.58
C VAL A 50 41.35 -11.06 -8.49
N SER A 51 40.72 -12.21 -8.65
CA SER A 51 40.70 -13.27 -7.63
C SER A 51 41.94 -14.13 -7.61
N GLU A 52 42.59 -14.31 -8.77
CA GLU A 52 43.81 -15.09 -8.91
C GLU A 52 44.66 -14.57 -10.08
N TYR A 53 45.96 -14.60 -9.92
CA TYR A 53 46.93 -14.19 -10.91
C TYR A 53 47.93 -15.33 -11.16
N LEU A 54 48.02 -15.85 -12.38
CA LEU A 54 48.82 -16.99 -12.76
C LEU A 54 49.92 -16.61 -13.73
N LEU A 55 51.16 -17.11 -13.47
CA LEU A 55 52.30 -16.91 -14.36
C LEU A 55 52.40 -18.05 -15.36
N LYS A 56 52.52 -17.73 -16.65
CA LYS A 56 52.83 -18.72 -17.70
C LYS A 56 54.29 -19.13 -17.64
N PRO A 57 54.60 -20.45 -17.90
CA PRO A 57 53.71 -21.52 -18.32
C PRO A 57 52.87 -22.10 -17.16
N VAL A 58 51.57 -22.25 -17.33
CA VAL A 58 50.65 -22.82 -16.33
C VAL A 58 50.50 -24.33 -16.61
N THR A 59 50.67 -25.17 -15.61
CA THR A 59 50.45 -26.59 -15.73
C THR A 59 48.94 -26.94 -15.62
N ALA A 60 48.54 -28.07 -16.19
CA ALA A 60 47.14 -28.54 -16.07
C ALA A 60 46.70 -28.71 -14.61
N MET A 61 47.62 -29.15 -13.73
CA MET A 61 47.36 -29.33 -12.30
C MET A 61 47.08 -27.99 -11.60
N GLU A 62 47.87 -26.95 -11.86
CA GLU A 62 47.71 -25.61 -11.32
C GLU A 62 46.39 -25.00 -11.80
N LEU A 63 46.09 -25.10 -13.09
CA LEU A 63 44.84 -24.59 -13.66
C LEU A 63 43.62 -25.27 -13.03
N THR A 64 43.66 -26.60 -12.87
CA THR A 64 42.59 -27.36 -12.22
C THR A 64 42.38 -26.89 -10.78
N GLY A 65 43.47 -26.71 -10.02
CA GLY A 65 43.38 -26.21 -8.64
C GLY A 65 42.77 -24.84 -8.52
N VAL A 66 43.12 -23.91 -9.45
CA VAL A 66 42.55 -22.56 -9.48
C VAL A 66 41.08 -22.59 -9.86
N ILE A 67 40.68 -23.36 -10.87
CA ILE A 67 39.29 -23.50 -11.26
C ILE A 67 38.43 -24.06 -10.11
N GLU A 68 38.89 -25.08 -9.40
CA GLU A 68 38.19 -25.62 -8.25
C GLU A 68 38.02 -24.58 -7.11
N LYS A 69 39.09 -23.81 -6.85
CA LYS A 69 39.07 -22.72 -5.87
C LYS A 69 38.03 -21.64 -6.27
N MET A 70 38.02 -21.23 -7.54
CA MET A 70 37.10 -20.25 -8.06
C MET A 70 35.64 -20.73 -8.07
N LYS A 71 35.43 -22.03 -8.39
CA LYS A 71 34.10 -22.64 -8.32
C LYS A 71 33.54 -22.57 -6.90
N LYS A 72 34.32 -22.91 -5.89
CA LYS A 72 33.91 -22.80 -4.48
C LYS A 72 33.58 -21.34 -4.11
N LYS A 73 34.37 -20.39 -4.60
CA LYS A 73 34.09 -18.93 -4.34
C LYS A 73 32.77 -18.52 -4.95
N VAL A 74 32.49 -18.90 -6.20
CA VAL A 74 31.19 -18.58 -6.86
C VAL A 74 30.03 -19.27 -6.14
N GLU A 75 30.18 -20.51 -5.72
CA GLU A 75 29.15 -21.24 -4.97
C GLU A 75 28.87 -20.57 -3.62
N GLN A 76 29.89 -20.13 -2.93
CA GLN A 76 29.74 -19.39 -1.67
C GLN A 76 29.03 -18.06 -1.86
N GLN A 77 29.42 -17.26 -2.87
CA GLN A 77 28.76 -16.01 -3.20
C GLN A 77 27.26 -16.20 -3.55
N ARG A 78 26.94 -17.24 -4.31
CA ARG A 78 25.54 -17.59 -4.64
C ARG A 78 24.74 -17.97 -3.40
N LEU A 79 25.34 -18.74 -2.50
CA LEU A 79 24.70 -19.13 -1.24
C LEU A 79 24.44 -17.94 -0.33
N GLU A 80 25.39 -17.01 -0.22
CA GLU A 80 25.26 -15.79 0.57
C GLU A 80 24.16 -14.88 -0.01
N LYS A 81 24.15 -14.69 -1.33
CA LYS A 81 23.10 -13.93 -2.02
C LYS A 81 21.72 -14.56 -1.81
N SER A 82 21.58 -15.87 -1.99
CA SER A 82 20.32 -16.58 -1.75
C SER A 82 19.83 -16.45 -0.31
N LYS A 83 20.74 -16.48 0.69
CA LYS A 83 20.37 -16.24 2.10
C LYS A 83 19.90 -14.80 2.34
N MET A 84 20.57 -13.82 1.73
CA MET A 84 20.18 -12.41 1.81
C MET A 84 18.78 -12.19 1.20
N ASP A 85 18.54 -12.75 0.00
CA ASP A 85 17.26 -12.65 -0.70
C ASP A 85 16.12 -13.31 0.10
N ALA A 86 16.38 -14.49 0.69
CA ALA A 86 15.43 -15.19 1.55
C ALA A 86 15.10 -14.39 2.83
N LEU A 87 16.11 -13.76 3.45
CA LEU A 87 15.90 -12.88 4.62
C LEU A 87 15.09 -11.63 4.24
N ALA A 88 15.36 -11.04 3.08
CA ALA A 88 14.60 -9.89 2.58
C ALA A 88 13.13 -10.27 2.31
N GLN A 89 12.88 -11.38 1.62
CA GLN A 89 11.52 -11.89 1.36
C GLN A 89 10.77 -12.20 2.66
N ASN A 90 11.40 -12.90 3.61
CA ASN A 90 10.78 -13.18 4.91
C ASN A 90 10.45 -11.90 5.69
N SER A 91 11.30 -10.87 5.60
CA SER A 91 11.04 -9.59 6.26
C SER A 91 9.86 -8.84 5.63
N GLU A 92 9.72 -8.87 4.30
CA GLU A 92 8.59 -8.27 3.60
C GLU A 92 7.27 -9.01 3.89
N GLU A 93 7.29 -10.33 3.87
CA GLU A 93 6.14 -11.15 4.21
C GLU A 93 5.70 -10.93 5.65
N TYR A 94 6.65 -10.87 6.59
CA TYR A 94 6.39 -10.52 7.97
C TYR A 94 5.77 -9.13 8.12
N ARG A 95 6.27 -8.12 7.39
CA ARG A 95 5.72 -6.76 7.40
C ARG A 95 4.29 -6.73 6.86
N LYS A 96 4.02 -7.41 5.73
CA LYS A 96 2.67 -7.53 5.14
C LYS A 96 1.70 -8.21 6.12
N ASN A 97 2.10 -9.32 6.70
CA ASN A 97 1.28 -10.04 7.68
C ASN A 97 0.99 -9.17 8.91
N LYS A 98 1.98 -8.43 9.41
CA LYS A 98 1.80 -7.49 10.52
C LYS A 98 0.80 -6.38 10.19
N GLN A 99 0.84 -5.81 8.98
CA GLN A 99 -0.12 -4.80 8.54
C GLN A 99 -1.56 -5.35 8.44
N ILE A 100 -1.72 -6.55 7.90
CA ILE A 100 -3.03 -7.21 7.81
C ILE A 100 -3.62 -7.46 9.20
N ILE A 101 -2.82 -7.99 10.12
CA ILE A 101 -3.25 -8.24 11.51
C ILE A 101 -3.59 -6.91 12.20
N ARG A 102 -2.78 -5.87 12.01
CA ARG A 102 -3.04 -4.52 12.53
C ARG A 102 -4.40 -4.00 12.04
N SER A 103 -4.62 -4.00 10.73
CA SER A 103 -5.88 -3.52 10.12
C SER A 103 -7.08 -4.28 10.64
N LYS A 104 -7.01 -5.60 10.72
CA LYS A 104 -8.11 -6.44 11.25
C LYS A 104 -8.44 -6.15 12.72
N ASN A 105 -7.44 -5.91 13.55
CA ASN A 105 -7.67 -5.57 14.97
C ASN A 105 -8.30 -4.17 15.11
N ILE A 106 -7.90 -3.20 14.27
CA ILE A 106 -8.49 -1.86 14.27
C ILE A 106 -9.93 -1.92 13.72
N GLU A 107 -10.16 -2.64 12.62
CA GLU A 107 -11.49 -2.87 12.07
C GLU A 107 -12.42 -3.53 13.10
N ALA A 108 -11.93 -4.54 13.83
CA ALA A 108 -12.69 -5.19 14.89
C ALA A 108 -13.02 -4.26 16.06
N LEU A 109 -12.10 -3.37 16.44
CA LEU A 109 -12.30 -2.33 17.45
C LEU A 109 -13.36 -1.32 16.98
N VAL A 110 -13.21 -0.78 15.78
CA VAL A 110 -14.09 0.25 15.22
C VAL A 110 -15.52 -0.27 15.04
N ASN A 111 -15.67 -1.49 14.58
CA ASN A 111 -16.98 -2.15 14.37
C ASN A 111 -17.53 -2.79 15.65
N CYS A 112 -16.83 -2.72 16.78
CA CYS A 112 -17.20 -3.36 18.04
C CYS A 112 -17.59 -4.83 17.88
N THR A 113 -16.96 -5.56 16.96
CA THR A 113 -17.25 -6.97 16.68
C THR A 113 -16.67 -7.92 17.73
N THR A 114 -15.74 -7.43 18.54
CA THR A 114 -15.10 -8.13 19.64
C THR A 114 -15.17 -7.27 20.91
N ASP A 115 -14.81 -7.84 22.06
CA ASP A 115 -14.67 -7.06 23.29
C ASP A 115 -13.66 -5.91 23.09
N VAL A 116 -14.09 -4.69 23.38
CA VAL A 116 -13.34 -3.46 23.12
C VAL A 116 -12.03 -3.44 23.93
N ASN A 117 -12.07 -3.84 25.20
CA ASN A 117 -10.87 -3.84 26.03
C ASN A 117 -9.85 -4.85 25.54
N ALA A 118 -10.29 -6.06 25.19
CA ALA A 118 -9.43 -7.08 24.60
C ALA A 118 -8.84 -6.66 23.24
N SER A 119 -9.55 -5.83 22.46
CA SER A 119 -9.03 -5.27 21.22
C SER A 119 -7.98 -4.19 21.47
N ILE A 120 -8.19 -3.33 22.46
CA ILE A 120 -7.23 -2.30 22.88
C ILE A 120 -5.95 -2.95 23.43
N GLU A 121 -6.06 -3.98 24.26
CA GLU A 121 -4.90 -4.72 24.77
C GLU A 121 -4.06 -5.33 23.66
N ARG A 122 -4.70 -6.00 22.69
CA ARG A 122 -4.01 -6.55 21.51
C ARG A 122 -3.31 -5.49 20.66
N LEU A 123 -3.93 -4.33 20.50
CA LEU A 123 -3.33 -3.21 19.79
C LEU A 123 -2.15 -2.63 20.57
N ALA A 124 -2.24 -2.54 21.89
CA ALA A 124 -1.15 -2.09 22.75
C ALA A 124 0.06 -3.04 22.69
N GLU A 125 -0.14 -4.37 22.65
CA GLU A 125 0.91 -5.38 22.41
C GLU A 125 1.62 -5.18 21.06
N MET A 126 0.92 -4.63 20.08
CA MET A 126 1.48 -4.28 18.77
C MET A 126 2.16 -2.91 18.73
N GLY A 127 2.19 -2.18 19.87
CA GLY A 127 2.74 -0.84 19.99
C GLY A 127 1.80 0.26 19.51
N ILE A 128 0.49 0.00 19.43
CA ILE A 128 -0.53 0.94 18.98
C ILE A 128 -1.31 1.44 20.20
N ASP A 129 -1.20 2.75 20.46
CA ASP A 129 -1.88 3.43 21.55
C ASP A 129 -3.26 3.95 21.08
N ILE A 130 -4.32 3.52 21.78
CA ILE A 130 -5.72 3.94 21.53
C ILE A 130 -6.19 4.87 22.66
N SER A 131 -5.31 5.64 23.27
CA SER A 131 -5.68 6.61 24.29
C SER A 131 -5.85 8.02 23.69
N ALA A 132 -7.08 8.53 23.69
CA ALA A 132 -7.41 9.89 23.25
C ALA A 132 -8.59 10.47 24.02
N ALA A 133 -8.77 11.79 23.96
CA ALA A 133 -9.90 12.50 24.56
C ALA A 133 -11.20 12.28 23.79
N SER A 134 -11.09 12.11 22.47
CA SER A 134 -12.20 11.79 21.57
C SER A 134 -11.70 11.08 20.31
N TYR A 135 -12.62 10.42 19.63
CA TYR A 135 -12.37 9.59 18.46
C TYR A 135 -13.35 9.92 17.35
N ARG A 136 -12.92 9.73 16.10
CA ARG A 136 -13.76 9.91 14.94
C ARG A 136 -13.32 8.95 13.83
N VAL A 137 -14.28 8.40 13.08
CA VAL A 137 -14.00 7.51 11.96
C VAL A 137 -14.27 8.22 10.65
N ALA A 138 -13.36 8.09 9.68
CA ALA A 138 -13.62 8.41 8.29
C ALA A 138 -13.45 7.16 7.43
N ILE A 139 -14.30 7.00 6.42
CA ILE A 139 -14.27 5.87 5.48
C ILE A 139 -14.09 6.41 4.08
N PHE A 140 -13.13 5.84 3.35
CA PHE A 140 -12.78 6.17 1.99
C PHE A 140 -13.15 5.02 1.06
N ASP A 141 -13.74 5.34 -0.08
CA ASP A 141 -14.06 4.37 -1.12
C ASP A 141 -13.77 4.97 -2.51
N ILE A 142 -13.29 4.14 -3.42
CA ILE A 142 -12.91 4.55 -4.78
C ILE A 142 -14.17 4.64 -5.64
N ASP A 143 -14.40 5.79 -6.27
CA ASP A 143 -15.69 6.11 -6.88
C ASP A 143 -16.07 5.29 -8.11
N LEU A 144 -15.13 4.97 -8.98
CA LEU A 144 -15.43 4.31 -10.26
C LEU A 144 -15.61 2.80 -10.17
N TYR A 145 -15.38 2.19 -9.01
CA TYR A 145 -15.14 0.75 -8.94
C TYR A 145 -16.16 -0.06 -8.14
N SER A 146 -17.04 0.57 -7.39
CA SER A 146 -17.93 -0.14 -6.47
C SER A 146 -19.02 -1.02 -7.12
N GLY A 147 -19.35 -0.80 -8.39
CA GLY A 147 -20.39 -1.56 -9.09
C GLY A 147 -19.91 -2.46 -10.23
N MET A 148 -18.86 -2.06 -10.97
CA MET A 148 -18.41 -2.74 -12.19
C MET A 148 -17.42 -3.89 -11.95
N TYR A 149 -16.66 -3.84 -10.86
CA TYR A 149 -15.51 -4.73 -10.63
C TYR A 149 -15.79 -5.95 -9.75
N GLN A 150 -17.00 -6.10 -9.21
CA GLN A 150 -17.35 -7.26 -8.39
C GLN A 150 -17.49 -8.57 -9.17
N LEU A 151 -17.64 -8.50 -10.49
CA LEU A 151 -17.95 -9.66 -11.34
C LEU A 151 -16.75 -10.25 -12.11
N ASP A 152 -15.62 -9.51 -12.20
CA ASP A 152 -14.46 -9.94 -12.98
C ASP A 152 -13.23 -10.14 -12.10
N THR A 153 -12.54 -11.29 -12.22
CA THR A 153 -11.42 -11.68 -11.33
C THR A 153 -10.17 -10.79 -11.54
N GLU A 154 -9.90 -10.36 -12.78
CA GLU A 154 -8.78 -9.46 -13.07
C GLU A 154 -9.01 -8.08 -12.46
N LYS A 155 -10.23 -7.57 -12.56
CA LYS A 155 -10.64 -6.30 -11.99
C LYS A 155 -10.68 -6.30 -10.46
N ARG A 156 -10.92 -7.44 -9.83
CA ARG A 156 -10.80 -7.59 -8.36
C ARG A 156 -9.37 -7.43 -7.88
N GLN A 157 -8.39 -7.95 -8.62
CA GLN A 157 -6.96 -7.78 -8.27
C GLN A 157 -6.53 -6.33 -8.43
N GLU A 158 -7.00 -5.65 -9.46
CA GLU A 158 -6.75 -4.22 -9.69
C GLU A 158 -7.36 -3.35 -8.58
N SER A 159 -8.61 -3.62 -8.19
CA SER A 159 -9.29 -2.95 -7.08
C SER A 159 -8.55 -3.13 -5.75
N ALA A 160 -8.06 -4.32 -5.44
CA ALA A 160 -7.30 -4.59 -4.24
C ALA A 160 -5.94 -3.84 -4.23
N LEU A 161 -5.29 -3.73 -5.38
CA LEU A 161 -4.07 -2.95 -5.54
C LEU A 161 -4.33 -1.46 -5.31
N MET A 162 -5.42 -0.92 -5.87
CA MET A 162 -5.82 0.47 -5.69
C MET A 162 -6.14 0.79 -4.23
N ALA A 163 -6.89 -0.07 -3.54
CA ALA A 163 -7.17 0.06 -2.11
C ALA A 163 -5.88 -0.01 -1.27
N PHE A 164 -4.92 -0.83 -1.66
CA PHE A 164 -3.61 -0.89 -1.01
C PHE A 164 -2.82 0.41 -1.17
N VAL A 165 -2.83 1.03 -2.36
CA VAL A 165 -2.15 2.32 -2.58
C VAL A 165 -2.86 3.44 -1.82
N LEU A 166 -4.19 3.49 -1.84
CA LEU A 166 -4.97 4.43 -1.03
C LEU A 166 -4.65 4.29 0.47
N PHE A 167 -4.55 3.05 0.97
CA PHE A 167 -4.16 2.78 2.34
C PHE A 167 -2.76 3.33 2.66
N ASN A 168 -1.76 3.13 1.79
CA ASN A 168 -0.40 3.61 2.04
C ASN A 168 -0.34 5.14 2.05
N ILE A 169 -1.03 5.82 1.13
CA ILE A 169 -1.14 7.28 1.11
C ILE A 169 -1.80 7.77 2.41
N SER A 170 -2.90 7.14 2.82
CA SER A 170 -3.61 7.49 4.04
C SER A 170 -2.77 7.27 5.30
N ASP A 171 -2.08 6.13 5.41
CA ASP A 171 -1.24 5.79 6.57
C ASP A 171 -0.04 6.73 6.68
N GLU A 172 0.58 7.11 5.56
CA GLU A 172 1.68 8.08 5.53
C GLU A 172 1.23 9.46 6.02
N ILE A 173 0.13 9.99 5.47
CA ILE A 173 -0.38 11.33 5.81
C ILE A 173 -0.84 11.36 7.27
N VAL A 174 -1.65 10.38 7.70
CA VAL A 174 -2.20 10.33 9.07
C VAL A 174 -1.10 10.15 10.12
N THR A 175 -0.06 9.37 9.80
CA THR A 175 1.11 9.16 10.67
C THR A 175 1.94 10.43 10.77
N ARG A 176 2.23 11.10 9.65
CA ARG A 176 2.95 12.38 9.59
C ARG A 176 2.26 13.46 10.42
N GLU A 177 0.95 13.52 10.34
CA GLU A 177 0.12 14.49 11.07
C GLU A 177 -0.17 14.09 12.53
N GLU A 178 0.28 12.90 12.96
CA GLU A 178 -0.02 12.33 14.30
C GLU A 178 -1.53 12.35 14.63
N ALA A 179 -2.38 12.20 13.62
CA ALA A 179 -3.81 12.44 13.72
C ALA A 179 -4.62 11.18 14.06
N GLY A 180 -4.04 10.00 13.92
CA GLY A 180 -4.76 8.74 14.13
C GLY A 180 -4.11 7.54 13.45
N ILE A 181 -4.92 6.60 13.00
CA ILE A 181 -4.46 5.32 12.47
C ILE A 181 -5.28 4.95 11.24
N ALA A 182 -4.63 4.72 10.12
CA ALA A 182 -5.28 4.16 8.94
C ALA A 182 -5.37 2.63 9.04
N TYR A 183 -6.45 2.06 8.49
CA TYR A 183 -6.68 0.62 8.41
C TYR A 183 -7.41 0.25 7.12
N GLN A 184 -7.20 -0.97 6.64
CA GLN A 184 -7.96 -1.50 5.52
C GLN A 184 -9.30 -2.04 6.04
N GLU A 185 -10.39 -1.66 5.39
CA GLU A 185 -11.74 -2.13 5.67
C GLU A 185 -12.23 -3.00 4.50
N GLY A 186 -12.31 -4.30 4.75
CA GLY A 186 -12.62 -5.25 3.69
C GLY A 186 -11.59 -5.21 2.55
N ASN A 187 -12.08 -5.32 1.31
CA ASN A 187 -11.19 -5.44 0.14
C ASN A 187 -10.97 -4.11 -0.62
N ASN A 188 -11.87 -3.12 -0.45
CA ASN A 188 -11.93 -1.96 -1.35
C ASN A 188 -11.98 -0.62 -0.62
N ARG A 189 -12.01 -0.62 0.70
CA ARG A 189 -12.14 0.58 1.51
C ARG A 189 -10.95 0.78 2.41
N VAL A 190 -10.73 2.03 2.77
CA VAL A 190 -9.76 2.45 3.78
C VAL A 190 -10.49 3.24 4.84
N GLY A 191 -10.34 2.83 6.09
CA GLY A 191 -10.82 3.57 7.24
C GLY A 191 -9.67 4.33 7.91
N ILE A 192 -10.01 5.45 8.53
CA ILE A 192 -9.11 6.17 9.44
C ILE A 192 -9.81 6.33 10.78
N LEU A 193 -9.15 5.85 11.82
CA LEU A 193 -9.50 6.13 13.21
C LEU A 193 -8.74 7.38 13.66
N PHE A 194 -9.37 8.54 13.60
CA PHE A 194 -8.82 9.77 14.15
C PHE A 194 -8.86 9.76 15.68
N GLN A 195 -7.81 10.31 16.29
CA GLN A 195 -7.62 10.36 17.72
C GLN A 195 -7.25 11.79 18.16
N GLU A 196 -8.15 12.47 18.88
CA GLU A 196 -7.87 13.79 19.43
C GLU A 196 -7.11 13.66 20.74
N LYS A 197 -5.81 13.95 20.71
CA LYS A 197 -4.97 13.90 21.92
C LYS A 197 -4.85 15.27 22.62
N TRP A 198 -4.82 16.42 21.88
CA TRP A 198 -4.37 17.68 22.47
C TRP A 198 -4.90 19.00 21.85
N SER A 199 -5.76 19.02 20.84
CA SER A 199 -6.05 20.26 20.08
C SER A 199 -7.50 20.72 20.09
N ARG A 200 -7.72 22.05 20.24
CA ARG A 200 -9.05 22.68 20.17
C ARG A 200 -9.63 22.80 18.76
N ASN A 201 -8.84 22.61 17.69
CA ASN A 201 -9.25 22.77 16.29
C ASN A 201 -9.14 21.47 15.47
N PHE A 202 -9.36 20.33 16.12
CA PHE A 202 -9.12 19.04 15.47
C PHE A 202 -10.13 18.71 14.37
N THR A 203 -11.35 19.25 14.44
CA THR A 203 -12.39 19.04 13.41
C THR A 203 -11.96 19.61 12.05
N SER A 204 -11.49 20.86 12.01
CA SER A 204 -10.95 21.44 10.76
C SER A 204 -9.75 20.68 10.22
N ARG A 205 -8.83 20.29 11.12
CA ARG A 205 -7.65 19.50 10.75
C ARG A 205 -8.00 18.12 10.18
N THR A 206 -9.03 17.45 10.70
CA THR A 206 -9.51 16.17 10.17
C THR A 206 -9.94 16.31 8.71
N LYS A 207 -10.65 17.37 8.36
CA LYS A 207 -11.07 17.66 6.98
C LYS A 207 -9.90 17.99 6.07
N GLU A 208 -8.95 18.79 6.54
CA GLU A 208 -7.74 19.13 5.79
C GLU A 208 -6.94 17.87 5.45
N ILE A 209 -6.76 16.95 6.41
CA ILE A 209 -6.12 15.66 6.20
C ILE A 209 -6.89 14.81 5.19
N CYS A 210 -8.19 14.72 5.34
CA CYS A 210 -9.05 13.99 4.40
C CYS A 210 -8.94 14.55 2.98
N HIS A 211 -8.94 15.87 2.84
CA HIS A 211 -8.79 16.53 1.54
C HIS A 211 -7.40 16.30 0.92
N GLU A 212 -6.35 16.37 1.73
CA GLU A 212 -4.99 16.07 1.27
C GLU A 212 -4.87 14.62 0.75
N ILE A 213 -5.48 13.66 1.45
CA ILE A 213 -5.51 12.25 1.00
C ILE A 213 -6.23 12.13 -0.36
N GLN A 214 -7.35 12.84 -0.53
CA GLN A 214 -8.13 12.85 -1.76
C GLN A 214 -7.32 13.41 -2.93
N GLU A 215 -6.71 14.60 -2.75
CA GLU A 215 -5.87 15.24 -3.76
C GLU A 215 -4.66 14.39 -4.12
N LYS A 216 -3.96 13.86 -3.11
CA LYS A 216 -2.77 13.04 -3.32
C LYS A 216 -3.09 11.74 -4.03
N THR A 217 -4.21 11.11 -3.69
CA THR A 217 -4.68 9.89 -4.37
C THR A 217 -4.99 10.18 -5.84
N LYS A 218 -5.67 11.29 -6.13
CA LYS A 218 -5.95 11.71 -7.50
C LYS A 218 -4.67 12.02 -8.29
N GLU A 219 -3.71 12.70 -7.68
CA GLU A 219 -2.41 13.03 -8.29
C GLU A 219 -1.63 11.75 -8.66
N VAL A 220 -1.54 10.79 -7.73
CA VAL A 220 -0.72 9.58 -7.88
C VAL A 220 -1.40 8.52 -8.74
N MET A 221 -2.70 8.35 -8.58
CA MET A 221 -3.45 7.22 -9.15
C MET A 221 -4.40 7.60 -10.29
N GLY A 222 -4.72 8.90 -10.44
CA GLY A 222 -5.60 9.40 -11.51
C GLY A 222 -7.08 9.07 -11.33
N PHE A 223 -7.52 8.59 -10.16
CA PHE A 223 -8.93 8.33 -9.87
C PHE A 223 -9.44 9.11 -8.68
N ASP A 224 -10.76 9.28 -8.63
CA ASP A 224 -11.46 10.00 -7.59
C ASP A 224 -11.83 9.07 -6.42
N VAL A 225 -11.82 9.63 -5.21
CA VAL A 225 -12.15 8.94 -3.97
C VAL A 225 -13.18 9.75 -3.23
N SER A 226 -14.28 9.13 -2.86
CA SER A 226 -15.26 9.73 -1.95
C SER A 226 -15.01 9.28 -0.52
N MET A 227 -15.33 10.17 0.42
CA MET A 227 -15.19 9.89 1.83
C MET A 227 -16.36 10.39 2.65
N GLY A 228 -16.76 9.56 3.59
CA GLY A 228 -17.73 9.88 4.62
C GLY A 228 -17.03 10.02 5.96
N ILE A 229 -17.37 11.08 6.70
CA ILE A 229 -16.83 11.35 8.02
C ILE A 229 -17.96 11.16 9.04
N GLY A 230 -17.71 10.35 10.08
CA GLY A 230 -18.63 10.09 11.16
C GLY A 230 -18.59 11.16 12.25
N LYS A 231 -19.40 11.02 13.28
CA LYS A 231 -19.42 11.94 14.43
C LYS A 231 -18.27 11.70 15.40
N TRP A 232 -17.95 12.72 16.19
CA TRP A 232 -17.05 12.58 17.33
C TRP A 232 -17.68 11.75 18.45
N VAL A 233 -16.91 10.82 19.01
CA VAL A 233 -17.28 10.00 20.17
C VAL A 233 -16.19 10.07 21.22
N LYS A 234 -16.57 9.92 22.50
CA LYS A 234 -15.64 10.07 23.62
C LYS A 234 -15.03 8.76 24.09
N LYS A 235 -15.68 7.66 23.79
CA LYS A 235 -15.28 6.34 24.27
C LYS A 235 -15.08 5.37 23.11
N PRO A 236 -14.11 4.46 23.18
CA PRO A 236 -13.91 3.43 22.16
C PRO A 236 -15.14 2.55 21.92
N GLU A 237 -15.98 2.32 22.92
CA GLU A 237 -17.22 1.53 22.81
C GLU A 237 -18.28 2.20 21.91
N GLU A 238 -18.12 3.49 21.66
CA GLU A 238 -19.02 4.29 20.81
C GLU A 238 -18.53 4.38 19.35
N LEU A 239 -17.35 3.80 19.04
CA LEU A 239 -16.73 3.88 17.70
C LEU A 239 -17.64 3.37 16.59
N ILE A 240 -18.44 2.34 16.86
CA ILE A 240 -19.43 1.82 15.91
C ILE A 240 -20.41 2.91 15.44
N GLN A 241 -20.79 3.86 16.31
CA GLN A 241 -21.71 4.93 15.93
C GLN A 241 -21.04 5.94 14.97
N SER A 242 -19.74 6.19 15.18
CA SER A 242 -18.96 7.04 14.27
C SER A 242 -18.77 6.34 12.91
N HIS A 243 -18.44 5.06 12.93
CA HIS A 243 -18.28 4.23 11.75
C HIS A 243 -19.57 4.15 10.91
N ASP A 244 -20.69 3.80 11.54
CA ASP A 244 -21.97 3.67 10.86
C ASP A 244 -22.40 5.00 10.22
N MET A 245 -22.19 6.11 10.91
CA MET A 245 -22.42 7.43 10.34
C MET A 245 -21.52 7.70 9.13
N ALA A 246 -20.22 7.41 9.22
CA ALA A 246 -19.30 7.55 8.10
C ALA A 246 -19.72 6.70 6.89
N ALA A 247 -20.11 5.45 7.13
CA ALA A 247 -20.57 4.54 6.10
C ALA A 247 -21.88 4.98 5.44
N GLN A 248 -22.84 5.48 6.22
CA GLN A 248 -24.09 6.05 5.71
C GLN A 248 -23.82 7.31 4.89
N THR A 249 -22.99 8.21 5.41
CA THR A 249 -22.60 9.44 4.74
C THR A 249 -21.96 9.16 3.37
N LEU A 250 -21.13 8.14 3.27
CA LEU A 250 -20.51 7.74 2.02
C LEU A 250 -21.52 7.31 0.94
N GLN A 251 -22.72 6.87 1.32
CA GLN A 251 -23.77 6.48 0.35
C GLN A 251 -24.32 7.66 -0.46
N TYR A 252 -24.21 8.88 0.04
CA TYR A 252 -24.65 10.07 -0.69
C TYR A 252 -23.92 10.27 -2.02
N ARG A 253 -22.73 9.67 -2.20
CA ARG A 253 -22.03 9.68 -3.49
C ARG A 253 -22.84 9.11 -4.66
N TYR A 254 -23.76 8.18 -4.39
CA TYR A 254 -24.64 7.63 -5.43
C TYR A 254 -25.67 8.63 -5.93
N LEU A 255 -25.97 9.64 -5.14
CA LEU A 255 -26.93 10.71 -5.48
C LEU A 255 -26.23 11.97 -5.99
N LEU A 256 -25.10 12.33 -5.38
CA LEU A 256 -24.41 13.61 -5.61
C LEU A 256 -23.23 13.47 -6.61
N GLY A 257 -22.84 12.25 -6.97
CA GLY A 257 -21.68 11.97 -7.78
C GLY A 257 -20.45 11.63 -6.94
N GLY A 258 -19.31 11.33 -7.61
CA GLY A 258 -18.05 11.00 -6.96
C GLY A 258 -17.23 12.21 -6.52
N ASN A 259 -16.05 11.95 -5.92
CA ASN A 259 -15.10 12.96 -5.43
C ASN A 259 -15.66 13.81 -4.28
N LEU A 260 -16.43 13.20 -3.40
CA LEU A 260 -17.10 13.89 -2.31
C LEU A 260 -16.35 13.71 -0.98
N LEU A 261 -16.31 14.80 -0.21
CA LEU A 261 -15.96 14.77 1.20
C LEU A 261 -17.20 15.25 1.98
N ILE A 262 -17.86 14.33 2.68
CA ILE A 262 -19.12 14.62 3.38
C ILE A 262 -18.93 14.45 4.88
N ASP A 263 -19.24 15.51 5.62
CA ASP A 263 -19.24 15.56 7.08
C ASP A 263 -20.63 15.94 7.59
N MET A 264 -21.35 14.96 8.13
CA MET A 264 -22.74 15.16 8.58
C MET A 264 -22.87 16.01 9.85
N GLU A 265 -21.80 16.22 10.63
CA GLU A 265 -21.88 17.10 11.81
C GLU A 265 -22.02 18.59 11.41
N GLU A 266 -21.61 18.96 10.20
CA GLU A 266 -21.75 20.34 9.71
C GLU A 266 -22.95 20.55 8.78
N GLN A 267 -23.57 19.47 8.31
CA GLN A 267 -24.80 19.59 7.55
C GLN A 267 -25.98 19.73 8.51
N HIS A 268 -26.81 20.72 8.25
CA HIS A 268 -28.10 20.86 8.94
C HIS A 268 -28.90 19.55 8.84
N PRO A 269 -29.75 19.25 9.83
CA PRO A 269 -30.57 18.05 9.78
C PRO A 269 -31.25 17.95 8.41
N VAL A 270 -30.96 16.87 7.69
CA VAL A 270 -31.65 16.56 6.44
C VAL A 270 -33.14 16.58 6.75
N GLN A 271 -33.89 17.41 6.06
CA GLN A 271 -35.36 17.39 6.19
C GLN A 271 -35.80 15.96 5.85
N GLU A 272 -36.55 15.34 6.76
CA GLU A 272 -37.17 14.05 6.47
C GLU A 272 -38.01 14.22 5.18
N ILE A 273 -37.52 13.59 4.09
CA ILE A 273 -38.27 13.60 2.84
C ILE A 273 -39.39 12.58 2.99
N ALA A 274 -40.61 13.04 3.05
CA ALA A 274 -41.76 12.16 3.06
C ALA A 274 -42.01 11.57 1.67
N ILE A 275 -41.30 10.50 1.34
CA ILE A 275 -41.44 9.75 0.06
C ILE A 275 -42.25 8.45 0.23
N GLU A 276 -42.82 8.19 1.40
CA GLU A 276 -43.57 6.94 1.67
C GLU A 276 -44.77 6.78 0.71
N ASP A 277 -45.49 7.87 0.47
CA ASP A 277 -46.63 7.87 -0.46
C ASP A 277 -46.16 7.65 -1.90
N ASP A 278 -45.08 8.26 -2.33
CA ASP A 278 -44.52 8.11 -3.68
C ASP A 278 -43.97 6.68 -3.89
N LEU A 279 -43.37 6.05 -2.86
CA LEU A 279 -42.94 4.68 -2.90
C LEU A 279 -44.12 3.69 -2.97
N ALA A 280 -45.24 3.98 -2.29
CA ALA A 280 -46.46 3.18 -2.38
C ALA A 280 -47.06 3.29 -3.80
N GLU A 281 -47.14 4.47 -4.38
CA GLU A 281 -47.60 4.71 -5.75
C GLU A 281 -46.70 4.03 -6.78
N LEU A 282 -45.38 4.11 -6.63
CA LEU A 282 -44.40 3.42 -7.45
C LEU A 282 -44.62 1.91 -7.46
N LYS A 283 -44.87 1.33 -6.29
CA LYS A 283 -45.12 -0.11 -6.12
C LYS A 283 -46.38 -0.57 -6.85
N GLU A 284 -47.41 0.26 -6.85
CA GLU A 284 -48.68 -0.03 -7.55
C GLU A 284 -48.53 0.13 -9.07
N ALA A 285 -47.86 1.20 -9.54
CA ALA A 285 -47.54 1.41 -10.94
C ALA A 285 -46.68 0.29 -11.54
N MET A 286 -45.71 -0.21 -10.79
CA MET A 286 -44.90 -1.37 -11.19
C MET A 286 -45.73 -2.64 -11.31
N LYS A 287 -46.66 -2.93 -10.39
CA LYS A 287 -47.54 -4.10 -10.44
C LYS A 287 -48.49 -4.05 -11.62
N THR A 288 -48.97 -2.87 -11.99
CA THR A 288 -49.92 -2.69 -13.09
C THR A 288 -49.23 -2.53 -14.47
N GLY A 289 -47.88 -2.52 -14.50
CA GLY A 289 -47.10 -2.47 -15.72
C GLY A 289 -47.13 -1.10 -16.44
N GLN A 290 -47.50 -0.03 -15.76
CA GLN A 290 -47.65 1.32 -16.29
C GLN A 290 -46.29 2.02 -16.37
N LYS A 291 -45.49 1.73 -17.38
CA LYS A 291 -44.11 2.21 -17.53
C LYS A 291 -43.96 3.73 -17.43
N GLU A 292 -44.84 4.48 -18.11
CA GLU A 292 -44.85 5.95 -18.13
C GLU A 292 -45.01 6.55 -16.72
N GLN A 293 -45.92 5.97 -15.94
CA GLN A 293 -46.22 6.41 -14.58
C GLN A 293 -45.04 6.06 -13.63
N VAL A 294 -44.41 4.90 -13.81
CA VAL A 294 -43.18 4.53 -13.09
C VAL A 294 -42.08 5.58 -13.32
N TYR A 295 -41.86 6.00 -14.57
CA TYR A 295 -40.86 7.03 -14.89
C TYR A 295 -41.17 8.38 -14.23
N GLN A 296 -42.40 8.81 -14.26
CA GLN A 296 -42.83 10.09 -13.66
C GLN A 296 -42.64 10.10 -12.15
N ILE A 297 -42.98 8.99 -11.48
CA ILE A 297 -42.82 8.87 -10.01
C ILE A 297 -41.33 8.84 -9.66
N LEU A 298 -40.48 8.13 -10.42
CA LEU A 298 -39.04 8.10 -10.18
C LEU A 298 -38.41 9.50 -10.30
N ILE A 299 -38.79 10.28 -11.33
CA ILE A 299 -38.34 11.67 -11.50
C ILE A 299 -38.79 12.54 -10.29
N LYS A 300 -40.04 12.39 -9.88
CA LYS A 300 -40.56 13.14 -8.72
C LYS A 300 -39.80 12.81 -7.42
N ILE A 301 -39.48 11.52 -7.19
CA ILE A 301 -38.69 11.10 -6.05
C ILE A 301 -37.25 11.65 -6.16
N GLU A 302 -36.63 11.58 -7.33
CA GLU A 302 -35.29 12.13 -7.56
C GLU A 302 -35.24 13.63 -7.30
N ASP A 303 -36.21 14.40 -7.80
CA ASP A 303 -36.31 15.85 -7.58
C ASP A 303 -36.52 16.19 -6.10
N SER A 304 -37.36 15.42 -5.39
CA SER A 304 -37.57 15.60 -3.94
C SER A 304 -36.29 15.35 -3.14
N ILE A 305 -35.49 14.32 -3.52
CA ILE A 305 -34.20 14.01 -2.89
C ILE A 305 -33.15 15.11 -3.19
N ARG A 306 -33.15 15.69 -4.40
CA ARG A 306 -32.21 16.76 -4.80
C ARG A 306 -32.50 18.13 -4.12
N GLN A 307 -33.73 18.34 -3.66
CA GLN A 307 -34.15 19.60 -3.01
C GLN A 307 -34.02 19.56 -1.48
N ALA A 308 -33.84 18.38 -0.90
CA ALA A 308 -33.67 18.18 0.55
C ALA A 308 -32.18 18.23 0.95
#